data_53ee4fc90e709c93e0c757f9295e9571
#
_entry.id   53ee4fc90e709c93e0c757f9295e9571
#
_cell.length_a   1.000
_cell.length_b   1.000
_cell.length_c   1.000
_cell.angle_alpha   90.00
_cell.angle_beta   90.00
_cell.angle_gamma   90.00
#
_symmetry.space_group_name_H-M   'P 1'
#
loop_
_entity.id
_entity.type
_entity.pdbx_description
1 polymer ?
#
loop_
_entity_poly.entity_id
_entity_poly.type
_entity_poly.pdbx_seq_one_letter_code
_entity_poly.pdbx_strand_id
1 'polypeptide(L)'
;MLPPIRSQMNSTKITPEILIQMKARGEKIPALTAYDYPQTKLLDETGVPFLLVGDSLGMVVLGYPDTTLVTMADMEHHVRAAARAQPRALLAADLPFQSYENVADALTNARRLMTAGAEAVKAEGGRNILPQVRALVVAGIPFCGHLGMLPQSVRLEGGYHIKGRAEAEKQALLADAQALAEAGAFAIVLELVTPPVAAELTRALLIPTIGIGSGPDCDGQILVTPDLLGTFPWFTPRFVKPRLNGAEQMRTAIAGWMAALQAPPVP
;
A
#
# COMPACT_ATOMS: atom_id res chain seq x y z
N MET A 1 -5.42 25.88 13.76
CA MET A 1 -6.45 24.99 14.33
C MET A 1 -7.08 24.27 13.13
N LEU A 2 -6.85 22.97 12.97
CA LEU A 2 -7.51 22.20 11.93
C LEU A 2 -9.00 22.06 12.29
N PRO A 3 -9.93 22.13 11.33
CA PRO A 3 -11.34 21.93 11.63
C PRO A 3 -11.55 20.53 12.20
N PRO A 4 -12.53 20.34 13.10
CA PRO A 4 -12.82 19.01 13.63
C PRO A 4 -13.22 18.09 12.46
N ILE A 5 -12.54 16.94 12.36
CA ILE A 5 -12.88 15.86 11.42
C ILE A 5 -14.21 15.25 11.92
N ARG A 6 -15.31 15.96 11.68
CA ARG A 6 -16.65 15.37 11.68
C ARG A 6 -16.99 15.04 10.23
N SER A 7 -16.39 13.97 9.69
CA SER A 7 -17.02 13.31 8.56
C SER A 7 -18.31 12.70 9.09
N GLN A 8 -19.43 12.97 8.44
CA GLN A 8 -20.59 12.07 8.49
C GLN A 8 -20.07 10.75 7.96
N MET A 9 -19.74 9.85 8.89
CA MET A 9 -19.13 8.57 8.57
C MET A 9 -20.19 7.76 7.83
N ASN A 10 -20.08 7.75 6.50
CA ASN A 10 -20.84 6.83 5.68
C ASN A 10 -20.56 5.42 6.22
N SER A 11 -21.57 4.72 6.70
CA SER A 11 -21.43 3.40 7.36
C SER A 11 -21.08 2.27 6.37
N THR A 12 -20.98 2.60 5.07
CA THR A 12 -20.84 1.63 3.99
C THR A 12 -19.40 1.14 3.89
N LYS A 13 -19.23 -0.17 3.87
CA LYS A 13 -17.95 -0.85 3.60
C LYS A 13 -17.44 -0.47 2.22
N ILE A 14 -16.17 -0.12 2.13
CA ILE A 14 -15.49 0.16 0.86
C ILE A 14 -15.10 -1.17 0.20
N THR A 15 -15.46 -1.31 -1.07
CA THR A 15 -15.15 -2.48 -1.91
C THR A 15 -14.32 -2.06 -3.13
N PRO A 16 -13.72 -3.01 -3.87
CA PRO A 16 -13.06 -2.72 -5.14
C PRO A 16 -13.92 -1.91 -6.11
N GLU A 17 -15.21 -2.23 -6.22
CA GLU A 17 -16.16 -1.55 -7.11
C GLU A 17 -16.36 -0.08 -6.70
N ILE A 18 -16.38 0.21 -5.39
CA ILE A 18 -16.48 1.59 -4.89
C ILE A 18 -15.24 2.40 -5.28
N LEU A 19 -14.04 1.80 -5.20
CA LEU A 19 -12.81 2.50 -5.66
C LEU A 19 -12.86 2.79 -7.17
N ILE A 20 -13.36 1.86 -7.99
CA ILE A 20 -13.57 2.09 -9.43
C ILE A 20 -14.58 3.22 -9.64
N GLN A 21 -15.67 3.26 -8.88
CA GLN A 21 -16.66 4.33 -8.94
C GLN A 21 -16.08 5.68 -8.50
N MET A 22 -15.20 5.73 -7.50
CA MET A 22 -14.50 6.95 -7.09
C MET A 22 -13.72 7.55 -8.27
N LYS A 23 -12.95 6.71 -9.00
CA LYS A 23 -12.29 7.17 -10.24
C LYS A 23 -13.29 7.72 -11.24
N ALA A 24 -14.36 7.00 -11.51
CA ALA A 24 -15.38 7.43 -12.48
C ALA A 24 -16.01 8.79 -12.12
N ARG A 25 -16.07 9.13 -10.84
CA ARG A 25 -16.55 10.44 -10.33
C ARG A 25 -15.45 11.49 -10.21
N GLY A 26 -14.20 11.17 -10.54
CA GLY A 26 -13.04 12.07 -10.37
C GLY A 26 -12.65 12.31 -8.91
N GLU A 27 -13.10 11.46 -7.99
CA GLU A 27 -12.76 11.53 -6.58
C GLU A 27 -11.38 10.92 -6.34
N LYS A 28 -10.52 11.62 -5.57
CA LYS A 28 -9.20 11.10 -5.22
C LYS A 28 -9.30 9.96 -4.20
N ILE A 29 -8.45 8.96 -4.35
CA ILE A 29 -8.37 7.76 -3.52
C ILE A 29 -7.11 7.85 -2.64
N PRO A 30 -7.19 8.41 -1.42
CA PRO A 30 -6.09 8.29 -0.47
C PRO A 30 -5.95 6.86 0.01
N ALA A 31 -4.72 6.37 0.05
CA ALA A 31 -4.40 5.05 0.55
C ALA A 31 -3.22 5.10 1.52
N LEU A 32 -3.21 4.24 2.52
CA LEU A 32 -2.14 4.16 3.51
C LEU A 32 -1.84 2.70 3.85
N THR A 33 -0.59 2.42 4.23
CA THR A 33 -0.26 1.12 4.78
C THR A 33 -0.78 0.97 6.21
N ALA A 34 -1.17 -0.23 6.60
CA ALA A 34 -1.65 -0.55 7.96
C ALA A 34 -1.07 -1.89 8.40
N TYR A 35 -0.43 -1.95 9.56
CA TYR A 35 0.32 -3.14 9.95
C TYR A 35 -0.17 -3.81 11.24
N ASP A 36 -1.08 -3.16 11.99
CA ASP A 36 -1.59 -3.67 13.25
C ASP A 36 -3.01 -3.16 13.57
N TYR A 37 -3.58 -3.65 14.65
CA TYR A 37 -4.93 -3.27 15.09
C TYR A 37 -5.09 -1.78 15.40
N PRO A 38 -4.27 -1.16 16.30
CA PRO A 38 -4.47 0.24 16.66
C PRO A 38 -4.24 1.19 15.49
N GLN A 39 -3.22 0.93 14.65
CA GLN A 39 -2.96 1.74 13.47
C GLN A 39 -4.14 1.66 12.50
N THR A 40 -4.60 0.44 12.18
CA THR A 40 -5.74 0.24 11.27
C THR A 40 -6.99 0.95 11.78
N LYS A 41 -7.26 0.85 13.09
CA LYS A 41 -8.40 1.50 13.73
C LYS A 41 -8.36 3.02 13.56
N LEU A 42 -7.22 3.63 13.88
CA LEU A 42 -7.02 5.08 13.72
C LEU A 42 -7.16 5.53 12.25
N LEU A 43 -6.58 4.78 11.31
CA LEU A 43 -6.69 5.11 9.89
C LEU A 43 -8.13 5.02 9.39
N ASP A 44 -8.88 3.99 9.77
CA ASP A 44 -10.29 3.84 9.40
C ASP A 44 -11.16 4.98 9.97
N GLU A 45 -10.90 5.42 11.21
CA GLU A 45 -11.57 6.55 11.83
C GLU A 45 -11.33 7.88 11.08
N THR A 46 -10.22 8.02 10.35
CA THR A 46 -9.96 9.19 9.50
C THR A 46 -10.69 9.14 8.15
N GLY A 47 -11.29 8.00 7.79
CA GLY A 47 -12.03 7.82 6.55
C GLY A 47 -11.17 7.48 5.33
N VAL A 48 -9.93 7.00 5.51
CA VAL A 48 -9.09 6.49 4.41
C VAL A 48 -9.80 5.30 3.76
N PRO A 49 -10.09 5.34 2.44
CA PRO A 49 -10.89 4.29 1.80
C PRO A 49 -10.11 3.01 1.47
N PHE A 50 -8.78 3.09 1.37
CA PHE A 50 -7.95 1.96 0.97
C PHE A 50 -6.77 1.78 1.92
N LEU A 51 -6.69 0.64 2.59
CA LEU A 51 -5.62 0.24 3.49
C LEU A 51 -4.88 -0.97 2.93
N LEU A 52 -3.56 -0.95 3.03
CA LEU A 52 -2.69 -2.01 2.53
C LEU A 52 -1.80 -2.55 3.66
N VAL A 53 -1.92 -3.84 3.96
CA VAL A 53 -0.85 -4.53 4.67
C VAL A 53 0.24 -4.82 3.64
N GLY A 54 1.17 -3.88 3.50
CA GLY A 54 2.25 -3.94 2.53
C GLY A 54 3.46 -4.70 3.07
N ASP A 55 4.22 -5.38 2.19
CA ASP A 55 5.48 -6.01 2.55
C ASP A 55 6.59 -5.01 2.95
N SER A 56 6.35 -3.71 2.73
CA SER A 56 7.11 -2.62 3.36
C SER A 56 7.19 -2.74 4.89
N LEU A 57 6.29 -3.52 5.54
CA LEU A 57 6.41 -3.88 6.96
C LEU A 57 7.77 -4.50 7.30
N GLY A 58 8.38 -5.21 6.35
CA GLY A 58 9.72 -5.75 6.52
C GLY A 58 10.71 -4.68 6.94
N MET A 59 10.69 -3.53 6.28
CA MET A 59 11.60 -2.43 6.55
C MET A 59 11.19 -1.61 7.76
N VAL A 60 9.93 -1.17 7.84
CA VAL A 60 9.50 -0.16 8.82
C VAL A 60 8.96 -0.75 10.13
N VAL A 61 8.72 -2.05 10.20
CA VAL A 61 8.23 -2.76 11.39
C VAL A 61 9.23 -3.83 11.86
N LEU A 62 9.70 -4.69 10.94
CA LEU A 62 10.56 -5.82 11.27
C LEU A 62 12.07 -5.50 11.22
N GLY A 63 12.45 -4.32 10.64
CA GLY A 63 13.84 -3.88 10.59
C GLY A 63 14.68 -4.64 9.53
N TYR A 64 14.04 -5.23 8.53
CA TYR A 64 14.75 -5.85 7.41
C TYR A 64 15.35 -4.80 6.47
N PRO A 65 16.42 -5.10 5.73
CA PRO A 65 17.05 -4.15 4.81
C PRO A 65 16.18 -3.86 3.57
N ASP A 66 15.32 -4.79 3.19
CA ASP A 66 14.39 -4.68 2.05
C ASP A 66 13.20 -5.64 2.23
N THR A 67 12.24 -5.60 1.29
CA THR A 67 11.00 -6.37 1.34
C THR A 67 11.17 -7.86 1.02
N THR A 68 12.31 -8.26 0.43
CA THR A 68 12.51 -9.65 -0.06
C THR A 68 12.64 -10.68 1.06
N LEU A 69 12.81 -10.25 2.31
CA LEU A 69 12.89 -11.14 3.48
C LEU A 69 11.54 -11.38 4.15
N VAL A 70 10.49 -10.66 3.74
CA VAL A 70 9.15 -10.82 4.31
C VAL A 70 8.57 -12.17 3.90
N THR A 71 8.11 -12.92 4.87
CA THR A 71 7.51 -14.25 4.65
C THR A 71 5.98 -14.19 4.62
N MET A 72 5.35 -15.24 4.09
CA MET A 72 3.89 -15.41 4.20
C MET A 72 3.41 -15.44 5.65
N ALA A 73 4.21 -15.95 6.59
CA ALA A 73 3.85 -15.98 8.01
C ALA A 73 3.82 -14.58 8.62
N ASP A 74 4.76 -13.72 8.25
CA ASP A 74 4.77 -12.30 8.65
C ASP A 74 3.53 -11.60 8.10
N MET A 75 3.24 -11.76 6.80
CA MET A 75 2.07 -11.16 6.18
C MET A 75 0.78 -11.60 6.85
N GLU A 76 0.58 -12.89 7.07
CA GLU A 76 -0.61 -13.41 7.76
C GLU A 76 -0.76 -12.86 9.18
N HIS A 77 0.35 -12.73 9.92
CA HIS A 77 0.33 -12.18 11.27
C HIS A 77 -0.20 -10.75 11.26
N HIS A 78 0.36 -9.91 10.41
CA HIS A 78 -0.01 -8.50 10.30
C HIS A 78 -1.41 -8.30 9.70
N VAL A 79 -1.79 -9.09 8.70
CA VAL A 79 -3.16 -9.08 8.14
C VAL A 79 -4.19 -9.43 9.21
N ARG A 80 -3.96 -10.50 10.00
CA ARG A 80 -4.86 -10.85 11.12
C ARG A 80 -4.98 -9.72 12.16
N ALA A 81 -3.88 -9.05 12.45
CA ALA A 81 -3.89 -7.94 13.40
C ALA A 81 -4.70 -6.75 12.86
N ALA A 82 -4.46 -6.34 11.61
CA ALA A 82 -5.18 -5.26 10.94
C ALA A 82 -6.67 -5.58 10.78
N ALA A 83 -7.02 -6.79 10.35
CA ALA A 83 -8.41 -7.21 10.10
C ALA A 83 -9.28 -7.23 11.37
N ARG A 84 -8.69 -7.44 12.56
CA ARG A 84 -9.43 -7.35 13.84
C ARG A 84 -10.00 -5.96 14.11
N ALA A 85 -9.47 -4.92 13.48
CA ALA A 85 -10.04 -3.58 13.57
C ALA A 85 -11.39 -3.46 12.85
N GLN A 86 -11.74 -4.43 12.00
CA GLN A 86 -12.95 -4.44 11.16
C GLN A 86 -13.12 -3.12 10.39
N PRO A 87 -12.09 -2.69 9.62
CA PRO A 87 -12.14 -1.39 8.97
C PRO A 87 -13.25 -1.34 7.93
N ARG A 88 -13.84 -0.16 7.74
CA ARG A 88 -14.72 0.13 6.60
C ARG A 88 -13.93 0.29 5.32
N ALA A 89 -12.70 0.74 5.42
CA ALA A 89 -11.75 0.78 4.32
C ALA A 89 -11.57 -0.61 3.71
N LEU A 90 -11.35 -0.68 2.40
CA LEU A 90 -10.90 -1.92 1.75
C LEU A 90 -9.51 -2.29 2.31
N LEU A 91 -9.38 -3.46 2.92
CA LEU A 91 -8.11 -3.98 3.44
C LEU A 91 -7.50 -4.96 2.45
N ALA A 92 -6.45 -4.52 1.74
CA ALA A 92 -5.66 -5.38 0.86
C ALA A 92 -4.38 -5.86 1.56
N ALA A 93 -3.76 -6.91 1.02
CA ALA A 93 -2.48 -7.42 1.48
C ALA A 93 -1.55 -7.78 0.32
N ASP A 94 -0.25 -7.54 0.48
CA ASP A 94 0.76 -7.98 -0.49
C ASP A 94 0.97 -9.49 -0.43
N LEU A 95 1.06 -10.10 -1.60
CA LEU A 95 1.74 -11.36 -1.77
C LEU A 95 3.26 -11.08 -1.70
N PRO A 96 3.98 -11.57 -0.68
CA PRO A 96 5.39 -11.26 -0.52
C PRO A 96 6.25 -11.95 -1.59
N PHE A 97 7.49 -11.52 -1.69
CA PHE A 97 8.47 -12.06 -2.63
C PHE A 97 8.46 -13.60 -2.68
N GLN A 98 8.51 -14.20 -3.88
CA GLN A 98 8.48 -15.65 -4.15
C GLN A 98 7.20 -16.38 -3.71
N SER A 99 6.15 -15.70 -3.27
CA SER A 99 4.91 -16.36 -2.84
C SER A 99 3.90 -16.60 -3.98
N TYR A 100 4.20 -16.15 -5.21
CA TYR A 100 3.32 -16.25 -6.37
C TYR A 100 4.08 -16.57 -7.69
N GLU A 101 5.15 -17.35 -7.59
CA GLU A 101 5.98 -17.73 -8.75
C GLU A 101 5.20 -18.52 -9.80
N ASN A 102 4.17 -19.23 -9.39
CA ASN A 102 3.26 -19.96 -10.27
C ASN A 102 1.80 -19.82 -9.79
N VAL A 103 0.86 -20.29 -10.61
CA VAL A 103 -0.58 -20.19 -10.35
C VAL A 103 -0.99 -20.91 -9.05
N ALA A 104 -0.43 -22.06 -8.77
CA ALA A 104 -0.80 -22.86 -7.58
C ALA A 104 -0.36 -22.14 -6.30
N ASP A 105 0.85 -21.61 -6.27
CA ASP A 105 1.36 -20.83 -5.14
C ASP A 105 0.58 -19.55 -4.95
N ALA A 106 0.32 -18.81 -6.03
CA ALA A 106 -0.47 -17.58 -5.99
C ALA A 106 -1.86 -17.81 -5.37
N LEU A 107 -2.58 -18.84 -5.84
CA LEU A 107 -3.90 -19.19 -5.31
C LEU A 107 -3.85 -19.62 -3.84
N THR A 108 -2.88 -20.46 -3.49
CA THR A 108 -2.72 -20.99 -2.13
C THR A 108 -2.42 -19.84 -1.16
N ASN A 109 -1.46 -18.99 -1.48
CA ASN A 109 -1.03 -17.90 -0.63
C ASN A 109 -2.05 -16.76 -0.57
N ALA A 110 -2.71 -16.42 -1.67
CA ALA A 110 -3.80 -15.46 -1.65
C ALA A 110 -4.95 -15.92 -0.73
N ARG A 111 -5.37 -17.19 -0.80
CA ARG A 111 -6.39 -17.74 0.10
C ARG A 111 -5.99 -17.69 1.57
N ARG A 112 -4.71 -17.87 1.89
CA ARG A 112 -4.19 -17.71 3.27
C ARG A 112 -4.37 -16.27 3.74
N LEU A 113 -4.04 -15.27 2.91
CA LEU A 113 -4.25 -13.85 3.25
C LEU A 113 -5.74 -13.50 3.38
N MET A 114 -6.58 -13.99 2.47
CA MET A 114 -8.04 -13.82 2.57
C MET A 114 -8.61 -14.44 3.86
N THR A 115 -8.15 -15.64 4.21
CA THR A 115 -8.52 -16.32 5.48
C THR A 115 -8.02 -15.53 6.70
N ALA A 116 -6.89 -14.85 6.60
CA ALA A 116 -6.36 -13.98 7.64
C ALA A 116 -7.17 -12.67 7.79
N GLY A 117 -8.04 -12.34 6.82
CA GLY A 117 -8.95 -11.21 6.85
C GLY A 117 -8.65 -10.10 5.82
N ALA A 118 -7.72 -10.32 4.89
CA ALA A 118 -7.61 -9.46 3.71
C ALA A 118 -8.86 -9.61 2.82
N GLU A 119 -9.19 -8.56 2.07
CA GLU A 119 -10.34 -8.51 1.16
C GLU A 119 -9.91 -8.38 -0.30
N ALA A 120 -8.62 -8.15 -0.50
CA ALA A 120 -7.95 -8.15 -1.80
C ALA A 120 -6.48 -8.51 -1.61
N VAL A 121 -5.82 -8.93 -2.69
CA VAL A 121 -4.37 -9.13 -2.69
C VAL A 121 -3.69 -8.23 -3.71
N LYS A 122 -2.42 -7.86 -3.45
CA LYS A 122 -1.55 -7.14 -4.39
C LYS A 122 -0.33 -7.98 -4.72
N ALA A 123 0.15 -7.91 -5.96
CA ALA A 123 1.42 -8.50 -6.37
C ALA A 123 2.12 -7.62 -7.40
N GLU A 124 3.44 -7.76 -7.46
CA GLU A 124 4.34 -7.03 -8.33
C GLU A 124 4.55 -7.76 -9.66
N GLY A 125 4.44 -7.03 -10.76
CA GLY A 125 4.66 -7.53 -12.11
C GLY A 125 3.54 -7.15 -13.07
N GLY A 126 3.84 -7.29 -14.36
CA GLY A 126 2.94 -7.00 -15.47
C GLY A 126 2.51 -8.29 -16.18
N ARG A 127 2.77 -8.35 -17.50
CA ARG A 127 2.39 -9.49 -18.34
C ARG A 127 3.02 -10.81 -17.91
N ASN A 128 4.15 -10.79 -17.22
CA ASN A 128 4.83 -11.97 -16.69
C ASN A 128 4.04 -12.73 -15.62
N ILE A 129 3.09 -12.07 -14.92
CA ILE A 129 2.24 -12.69 -13.88
C ILE A 129 0.77 -12.83 -14.29
N LEU A 130 0.42 -12.60 -15.56
CA LEU A 130 -0.98 -12.70 -16.03
C LEU A 130 -1.65 -14.05 -15.76
N PRO A 131 -0.97 -15.21 -15.87
CA PRO A 131 -1.59 -16.47 -15.50
C PRO A 131 -2.07 -16.51 -14.05
N GLN A 132 -1.25 -15.98 -13.13
CA GLN A 132 -1.58 -15.87 -11.70
C GLN A 132 -2.77 -14.91 -11.49
N VAL A 133 -2.71 -13.71 -12.10
CA VAL A 133 -3.77 -12.69 -12.00
C VAL A 133 -5.11 -13.24 -12.45
N ARG A 134 -5.17 -13.86 -13.63
CA ARG A 134 -6.41 -14.46 -14.16
C ARG A 134 -6.95 -15.55 -13.24
N ALA A 135 -6.08 -16.39 -12.70
CA ALA A 135 -6.48 -17.45 -11.78
C ALA A 135 -7.05 -16.88 -10.46
N LEU A 136 -6.44 -15.84 -9.90
CA LEU A 136 -6.93 -15.14 -8.72
C LEU A 136 -8.31 -14.53 -8.97
N VAL A 137 -8.48 -13.81 -10.07
CA VAL A 137 -9.75 -13.17 -10.44
C VAL A 137 -10.85 -14.22 -10.68
N VAL A 138 -10.56 -15.30 -11.40
CA VAL A 138 -11.51 -16.41 -11.62
C VAL A 138 -11.89 -17.09 -10.30
N ALA A 139 -10.98 -17.15 -9.34
CA ALA A 139 -11.25 -17.67 -8.00
C ALA A 139 -12.04 -16.68 -7.11
N GLY A 140 -12.45 -15.52 -7.62
CA GLY A 140 -13.18 -14.50 -6.88
C GLY A 140 -12.31 -13.71 -5.88
N ILE A 141 -10.99 -13.72 -6.04
CA ILE A 141 -10.06 -12.96 -5.20
C ILE A 141 -9.78 -11.63 -5.90
N PRO A 142 -10.18 -10.47 -5.33
CA PRO A 142 -9.91 -9.17 -5.91
C PRO A 142 -8.39 -8.92 -5.97
N PHE A 143 -7.92 -8.43 -7.12
CA PHE A 143 -6.49 -8.26 -7.38
C PHE A 143 -6.14 -6.80 -7.69
N CYS A 144 -5.12 -6.29 -7.00
CA CYS A 144 -4.47 -5.00 -7.26
C CYS A 144 -3.10 -5.26 -7.91
N GLY A 145 -2.84 -4.67 -9.08
CA GLY A 145 -1.54 -4.75 -9.72
C GLY A 145 -0.51 -3.79 -9.10
N HIS A 146 0.78 -4.02 -9.37
CA HIS A 146 1.85 -3.11 -9.01
C HIS A 146 2.88 -3.04 -10.14
N LEU A 147 3.05 -1.84 -10.71
CA LEU A 147 3.96 -1.54 -11.82
C LEU A 147 4.89 -0.37 -11.49
N GLY A 148 5.91 -0.22 -12.30
CA GLY A 148 6.96 0.78 -12.13
C GLY A 148 8.18 0.19 -11.45
N MET A 149 8.71 0.83 -10.42
CA MET A 149 9.70 0.21 -9.53
C MET A 149 9.01 -0.88 -8.71
N LEU A 150 9.63 -2.04 -8.67
CA LEU A 150 9.15 -3.21 -7.96
C LEU A 150 10.09 -3.49 -6.78
N PRO A 151 9.74 -3.15 -5.52
CA PRO A 151 10.59 -3.37 -4.35
C PRO A 151 11.07 -4.80 -4.18
N GLN A 152 10.27 -5.79 -4.56
CA GLN A 152 10.67 -7.20 -4.54
C GLN A 152 11.77 -7.54 -5.55
N SER A 153 11.99 -6.70 -6.56
CA SER A 153 13.07 -6.82 -7.55
C SER A 153 14.29 -5.95 -7.24
N VAL A 154 14.31 -5.22 -6.13
CA VAL A 154 15.34 -4.20 -5.79
C VAL A 154 16.77 -4.75 -5.84
N ARG A 155 16.98 -5.99 -5.41
CA ARG A 155 18.29 -6.65 -5.45
C ARG A 155 18.74 -6.97 -6.88
N LEU A 156 17.82 -7.40 -7.72
CA LEU A 156 18.09 -7.72 -9.13
C LEU A 156 18.37 -6.45 -9.94
N GLU A 157 17.68 -5.35 -9.62
CA GLU A 157 17.84 -4.07 -10.29
C GLU A 157 18.99 -3.22 -9.74
N GLY A 158 19.62 -3.64 -8.64
CA GLY A 158 20.73 -2.90 -8.02
C GLY A 158 20.29 -1.61 -7.31
N GLY A 159 19.01 -1.50 -6.92
CA GLY A 159 18.45 -0.36 -6.19
C GLY A 159 17.11 0.14 -6.72
N TYR A 160 16.66 1.27 -6.17
CA TYR A 160 15.42 1.93 -6.57
C TYR A 160 15.64 2.84 -7.76
N HIS A 161 14.92 2.62 -8.86
CA HIS A 161 15.04 3.39 -10.10
C HIS A 161 13.70 3.97 -10.55
N ILE A 162 13.74 5.21 -11.04
CA ILE A 162 12.55 5.84 -11.66
C ILE A 162 12.34 5.20 -13.03
N LYS A 163 11.12 4.72 -13.29
CA LYS A 163 10.69 4.03 -14.50
C LYS A 163 9.95 4.95 -15.50
N GLY A 164 9.94 4.54 -16.75
CA GLY A 164 9.24 5.29 -17.81
C GLY A 164 10.05 6.47 -18.36
N ARG A 165 11.38 6.44 -18.26
CA ARG A 165 12.24 7.47 -18.86
C ARG A 165 12.49 7.24 -20.35
N ALA A 166 12.69 5.99 -20.75
CA ALA A 166 12.88 5.61 -22.13
C ALA A 166 11.53 5.25 -22.76
N GLU A 167 11.36 5.52 -24.06
CA GLU A 167 10.11 5.24 -24.77
C GLU A 167 9.75 3.74 -24.72
N ALA A 168 10.74 2.86 -24.88
CA ALA A 168 10.52 1.41 -24.78
C ALA A 168 10.00 0.98 -23.40
N GLU A 169 10.50 1.57 -22.32
CA GLU A 169 10.04 1.32 -20.95
C GLU A 169 8.62 1.84 -20.73
N LYS A 170 8.32 3.04 -21.27
CA LYS A 170 6.97 3.60 -21.27
C LYS A 170 5.98 2.67 -21.97
N GLN A 171 6.31 2.22 -23.19
CA GLN A 171 5.45 1.31 -23.95
C GLN A 171 5.24 -0.03 -23.24
N ALA A 172 6.27 -0.55 -22.58
CA ALA A 172 6.15 -1.76 -21.76
C ALA A 172 5.18 -1.56 -20.59
N LEU A 173 5.29 -0.42 -19.86
CA LEU A 173 4.39 -0.08 -18.75
C LEU A 173 2.93 0.08 -19.21
N LEU A 174 2.70 0.72 -20.36
CA LEU A 174 1.35 0.86 -20.94
C LEU A 174 0.75 -0.50 -21.29
N ALA A 175 1.53 -1.37 -21.95
CA ALA A 175 1.09 -2.71 -22.32
C ALA A 175 0.83 -3.59 -21.07
N ASP A 176 1.67 -3.50 -20.04
CA ASP A 176 1.51 -4.25 -18.80
C ASP A 176 0.26 -3.79 -18.02
N ALA A 177 0.04 -2.47 -17.94
CA ALA A 177 -1.11 -1.91 -17.26
C ALA A 177 -2.43 -2.29 -17.93
N GLN A 178 -2.47 -2.21 -19.27
CA GLN A 178 -3.64 -2.62 -20.05
C GLN A 178 -3.93 -4.11 -19.85
N ALA A 179 -2.89 -4.96 -19.92
CA ALA A 179 -3.04 -6.40 -19.76
C ALA A 179 -3.52 -6.81 -18.35
N LEU A 180 -3.06 -6.11 -17.31
CA LEU A 180 -3.55 -6.32 -15.95
C LEU A 180 -5.02 -5.92 -15.79
N ALA A 181 -5.41 -4.78 -16.37
CA ALA A 181 -6.81 -4.32 -16.36
C ALA A 181 -7.72 -5.31 -17.09
N GLU A 182 -7.33 -5.80 -18.27
CA GLU A 182 -8.05 -6.81 -19.03
C GLU A 182 -8.11 -8.17 -18.31
N ALA A 183 -7.11 -8.49 -17.48
CA ALA A 183 -7.11 -9.69 -16.66
C ALA A 183 -8.02 -9.58 -15.44
N GLY A 184 -8.61 -8.40 -15.16
CA GLY A 184 -9.57 -8.16 -14.07
C GLY A 184 -8.97 -7.55 -12.80
N ALA A 185 -7.79 -6.93 -12.87
CA ALA A 185 -7.30 -6.11 -11.77
C ALA A 185 -8.30 -4.96 -11.49
N PHE A 186 -8.58 -4.67 -10.22
CA PHE A 186 -9.48 -3.56 -9.85
C PHE A 186 -8.74 -2.22 -9.70
N ALA A 187 -7.45 -2.23 -9.49
CA ALA A 187 -6.58 -1.05 -9.38
C ALA A 187 -5.14 -1.43 -9.71
N ILE A 188 -4.30 -0.43 -9.97
CA ILE A 188 -2.85 -0.62 -10.17
C ILE A 188 -2.10 0.42 -9.35
N VAL A 189 -1.18 -0.03 -8.50
CA VAL A 189 -0.17 0.83 -7.87
C VAL A 189 0.90 1.17 -8.90
N LEU A 190 1.26 2.45 -8.99
CA LEU A 190 2.34 2.96 -9.84
C LEU A 190 3.45 3.51 -8.94
N GLU A 191 4.58 2.81 -8.82
CA GLU A 191 5.69 3.23 -7.98
C GLU A 191 6.85 3.79 -8.81
N LEU A 192 7.32 5.00 -8.44
CA LEU A 192 8.45 5.70 -9.06
C LEU A 192 8.36 5.72 -10.60
N VAL A 193 7.15 5.86 -11.16
CA VAL A 193 6.94 6.11 -12.59
C VAL A 193 7.05 7.61 -12.85
N THR A 194 7.67 8.00 -13.98
CA THR A 194 7.73 9.42 -14.34
C THR A 194 6.33 10.03 -14.42
N PRO A 195 6.11 11.27 -13.90
CA PRO A 195 4.76 11.86 -13.84
C PRO A 195 4.02 11.90 -15.18
N PRO A 196 4.66 12.23 -16.34
CA PRO A 196 3.97 12.20 -17.62
C PRO A 196 3.44 10.82 -18.01
N VAL A 197 4.23 9.75 -17.72
CA VAL A 197 3.83 8.36 -18.03
C VAL A 197 2.74 7.89 -17.05
N ALA A 198 2.85 8.23 -15.77
CA ALA A 198 1.80 7.93 -14.79
C ALA A 198 0.46 8.60 -15.17
N ALA A 199 0.50 9.87 -15.62
CA ALA A 199 -0.68 10.58 -16.11
C ALA A 199 -1.29 9.93 -17.37
N GLU A 200 -0.46 9.44 -18.29
CA GLU A 200 -0.91 8.74 -19.49
C GLU A 200 -1.58 7.40 -19.15
N LEU A 201 -0.95 6.59 -18.27
CA LEU A 201 -1.51 5.36 -17.71
C LEU A 201 -2.88 5.60 -17.05
N THR A 202 -2.97 6.65 -16.23
CA THR A 202 -4.20 7.02 -15.52
C THR A 202 -5.36 7.33 -16.48
N ARG A 203 -5.07 8.04 -17.56
CA ARG A 203 -6.08 8.36 -18.60
C ARG A 203 -6.48 7.16 -19.46
N ALA A 204 -5.54 6.25 -19.70
CA ALA A 204 -5.76 5.10 -20.57
C ALA A 204 -6.59 3.99 -19.91
N LEU A 205 -6.60 3.91 -18.59
CA LEU A 205 -7.24 2.83 -17.83
C LEU A 205 -8.62 3.24 -17.30
N LEU A 206 -9.56 2.30 -17.25
CA LEU A 206 -10.85 2.48 -16.58
C LEU A 206 -10.78 2.18 -15.08
N ILE A 207 -9.79 1.40 -14.63
CA ILE A 207 -9.54 1.10 -13.22
C ILE A 207 -8.64 2.15 -12.57
N PRO A 208 -8.73 2.36 -11.26
CA PRO A 208 -7.89 3.33 -10.55
C PRO A 208 -6.39 3.07 -10.66
N THR A 209 -5.61 4.14 -10.81
CA THR A 209 -4.17 4.15 -10.59
C THR A 209 -3.86 4.82 -9.26
N ILE A 210 -3.03 4.17 -8.43
CA ILE A 210 -2.64 4.65 -7.10
C ILE A 210 -1.13 4.91 -7.12
N GLY A 211 -0.75 6.19 -7.13
CA GLY A 211 0.66 6.59 -7.24
C GLY A 211 1.41 6.53 -5.92
N ILE A 212 2.69 6.17 -5.98
CA ILE A 212 3.68 6.38 -4.93
C ILE A 212 4.97 6.88 -5.59
N GLY A 213 5.34 8.13 -5.33
CA GLY A 213 6.47 8.77 -6.02
C GLY A 213 6.29 8.95 -7.54
N SER A 214 5.06 8.88 -8.06
CA SER A 214 4.74 8.92 -9.50
C SER A 214 4.03 10.21 -9.95
N GLY A 215 4.08 11.26 -9.11
CA GLY A 215 3.43 12.54 -9.39
C GLY A 215 1.95 12.58 -8.97
N PRO A 216 1.29 13.76 -9.17
CA PRO A 216 -0.04 14.03 -8.61
C PRO A 216 -1.20 13.52 -9.48
N ASP A 217 -0.94 13.11 -10.72
CA ASP A 217 -2.00 12.90 -11.73
C ASP A 217 -2.67 11.52 -11.64
N CYS A 218 -2.18 10.62 -10.80
CA CYS A 218 -2.86 9.35 -10.49
C CYS A 218 -4.23 9.62 -9.82
N ASP A 219 -5.16 8.66 -9.93
CA ASP A 219 -6.47 8.74 -9.29
C ASP A 219 -6.36 8.72 -7.76
N GLY A 220 -5.35 8.06 -7.22
CA GLY A 220 -5.05 8.03 -5.80
C GLY A 220 -3.56 8.14 -5.51
N GLN A 221 -3.25 8.22 -4.21
CA GLN A 221 -1.88 8.18 -3.70
C GLN A 221 -1.82 7.22 -2.52
N ILE A 222 -0.78 6.37 -2.47
CA ILE A 222 -0.47 5.55 -1.31
C ILE A 222 0.83 6.01 -0.68
N LEU A 223 0.88 6.03 0.64
CA LEU A 223 2.11 6.25 1.42
C LEU A 223 2.26 5.17 2.48
N VAL A 224 3.51 4.89 2.80
CA VAL A 224 3.88 4.14 4.00
C VAL A 224 3.55 5.01 5.21
N THR A 225 2.66 4.53 6.07
CA THR A 225 2.15 5.32 7.20
C THR A 225 3.25 5.82 8.15
N PRO A 226 4.26 5.03 8.52
CA PRO A 226 5.43 5.52 9.26
C PRO A 226 6.15 6.70 8.60
N ASP A 227 6.25 6.72 7.25
CA ASP A 227 6.87 7.84 6.54
C ASP A 227 6.00 9.10 6.62
N LEU A 228 4.69 8.96 6.40
CA LEU A 228 3.74 10.06 6.51
C LEU A 228 3.74 10.69 7.92
N LEU A 229 3.79 9.85 8.95
CA LEU A 229 3.73 10.27 10.35
C LEU A 229 5.11 10.57 10.96
N GLY A 230 6.20 10.36 10.22
CA GLY A 230 7.57 10.58 10.70
C GLY A 230 7.93 9.70 11.91
N THR A 231 7.37 8.49 12.01
CA THR A 231 7.68 7.55 13.08
C THR A 231 8.85 6.63 12.75
N PHE A 232 9.29 6.60 11.49
CA PHE A 232 10.48 5.91 11.03
C PHE A 232 11.54 6.93 10.55
N PRO A 233 12.34 7.53 11.45
CA PRO A 233 13.19 8.68 11.13
C PRO A 233 14.52 8.31 10.49
N TRP A 234 14.85 7.01 10.37
CA TRP A 234 16.14 6.55 9.86
C TRP A 234 16.23 6.57 8.33
N PHE A 235 15.09 6.59 7.65
CA PHE A 235 14.98 6.75 6.21
C PHE A 235 13.64 7.37 5.84
N THR A 236 13.64 8.36 4.96
CA THR A 236 12.42 8.94 4.39
C THR A 236 12.62 9.07 2.87
N PRO A 237 11.75 8.47 2.04
CA PRO A 237 11.82 8.63 0.60
C PRO A 237 11.73 10.10 0.18
N ARG A 238 12.47 10.52 -0.85
CA ARG A 238 12.55 11.93 -1.27
C ARG A 238 11.22 12.53 -1.70
N PHE A 239 10.28 11.73 -2.15
CA PHE A 239 8.95 12.16 -2.57
C PHE A 239 7.98 12.32 -1.39
N VAL A 240 8.33 11.84 -0.19
CA VAL A 240 7.48 11.95 1.00
C VAL A 240 7.81 13.25 1.73
N LYS A 241 6.75 13.97 2.10
CA LYS A 241 6.81 15.09 3.05
C LYS A 241 6.05 14.67 4.31
N PRO A 242 6.75 14.30 5.39
CA PRO A 242 6.10 13.90 6.63
C PRO A 242 5.13 15.00 7.12
N ARG A 243 3.98 14.60 7.62
CA ARG A 243 2.94 15.50 8.15
C ARG A 243 3.02 15.64 9.66
N LEU A 244 3.81 14.79 10.29
CA LEU A 244 4.07 14.78 11.72
C LEU A 244 5.55 14.47 11.94
N ASN A 245 6.14 14.97 13.01
CA ASN A 245 7.44 14.52 13.51
C ASN A 245 7.24 13.53 14.65
N GLY A 246 6.64 12.36 14.30
CA GLY A 246 6.16 11.39 15.29
C GLY A 246 7.27 10.85 16.19
N ALA A 247 8.42 10.51 15.61
CA ALA A 247 9.56 9.98 16.38
C ALA A 247 10.06 10.97 17.44
N GLU A 248 10.11 12.28 17.11
CA GLU A 248 10.55 13.29 18.06
C GLU A 248 9.51 13.51 19.17
N GLN A 249 8.23 13.53 18.81
CA GLN A 249 7.16 13.63 19.81
C GLN A 249 7.17 12.43 20.77
N MET A 250 7.41 11.23 20.27
CA MET A 250 7.55 10.03 21.09
C MET A 250 8.75 10.14 22.03
N ARG A 251 9.92 10.56 21.53
CA ARG A 251 11.12 10.78 22.37
C ARG A 251 10.86 11.80 23.47
N THR A 252 10.24 12.93 23.12
CA THR A 252 9.93 14.01 24.07
C THR A 252 8.96 13.51 25.16
N ALA A 253 7.91 12.81 24.78
CA ALA A 253 6.95 12.27 25.74
C ALA A 253 7.59 11.25 26.69
N ILE A 254 8.43 10.34 26.17
CA ILE A 254 9.15 9.34 26.96
C ILE A 254 10.14 10.03 27.91
N ALA A 255 10.94 10.99 27.42
CA ALA A 255 11.89 11.72 28.24
C ALA A 255 11.20 12.51 29.36
N GLY A 256 10.07 13.15 29.07
CA GLY A 256 9.27 13.85 30.07
C GLY A 256 8.71 12.91 31.15
N TRP A 257 8.21 11.75 30.76
CA TRP A 257 7.77 10.73 31.73
C TRP A 257 8.92 10.21 32.60
N MET A 258 10.08 9.92 32.02
CA MET A 258 11.27 9.50 32.75
C MET A 258 11.74 10.57 33.76
N ALA A 259 11.77 11.85 33.35
CA ALA A 259 12.14 12.95 34.25
C ALA A 259 11.16 13.11 35.40
N ALA A 260 9.85 12.94 35.17
CA ALA A 260 8.84 13.00 36.22
C ALA A 260 9.01 11.90 37.28
N LEU A 261 9.45 10.71 36.91
CA LEU A 261 9.75 9.63 37.86
C LEU A 261 10.98 9.89 38.74
N GLN A 262 11.92 10.69 38.26
CA GLN A 262 13.16 11.04 38.95
C GLN A 262 13.02 12.31 39.78
N ALA A 263 11.93 13.06 39.64
CA ALA A 263 11.69 14.25 40.43
C ALA A 263 11.42 13.87 41.90
N PRO A 264 11.99 14.59 42.88
CA PRO A 264 11.70 14.34 44.29
C PRO A 264 10.19 14.54 44.53
N PRO A 265 9.60 13.77 45.48
CA PRO A 265 8.19 13.98 45.84
C PRO A 265 7.95 15.42 46.23
N VAL A 266 6.91 16.03 45.68
CA VAL A 266 6.48 17.38 46.08
C VAL A 266 6.10 17.32 47.55
N PRO A 267 6.66 18.18 48.40
CA PRO A 267 6.41 18.19 49.84
C PRO A 267 4.94 18.45 50.19
#